data_aaec9b08f1da2610aca2a24b9f4c1a0c
#
_entry.id   aaec9b08f1da2610aca2a24b9f4c1a0c
#
_cell.length_a   1.000
_cell.length_b   1.000
_cell.length_c   1.000
_cell.angle_alpha   90.00
_cell.angle_beta   90.00
_cell.angle_gamma   90.00
#
_symmetry.space_group_name_H-M   'P 1'
#
loop_
_entity.id
_entity.type
_entity.pdbx_description
1 polymer ?
#
loop_
_entity_poly.entity_id
_entity_poly.type
_entity_poly.pdbx_seq_one_letter_code
_entity_poly.pdbx_strand_id
1 'polypeptide(L)'
;MNVLEKEILFIISRLRCLTENQFNKLYNYKRDSKKKTLRKTLRRMCNDYILVKFPCNINYRGYKENSYLYYINGSCEYYEGDDLIKTLIGSDVAVRLKLANFEMVRFYRNINIGEHNYNLYIEYIDNFYIIKSICW
;
A
#
# COMPACT_ATOMS: atom_id res chain seq x y z
N MET A 1 13.36 16.62 -0.26
CA MET A 1 12.30 15.67 -0.61
C MET A 1 10.99 16.44 -0.78
N ASN A 2 10.32 16.29 -1.92
CA ASN A 2 9.07 16.99 -2.19
C ASN A 2 7.87 16.35 -1.49
N VAL A 3 6.69 16.97 -1.61
CA VAL A 3 5.47 16.52 -0.93
C VAL A 3 5.06 15.11 -1.36
N LEU A 4 5.08 14.82 -2.67
CA LEU A 4 4.69 13.52 -3.19
C LEU A 4 5.62 12.40 -2.69
N GLU A 5 6.91 12.64 -2.66
CA GLU A 5 7.88 11.66 -2.13
C GLU A 5 7.62 11.37 -0.65
N LYS A 6 7.32 12.38 0.14
CA LYS A 6 6.99 12.21 1.56
C LYS A 6 5.71 11.39 1.74
N GLU A 7 4.70 11.65 0.93
CA GLU A 7 3.45 10.89 0.96
C GLU A 7 3.66 9.42 0.58
N ILE A 8 4.45 9.18 -0.46
CA ILE A 8 4.80 7.81 -0.87
C ILE A 8 5.52 7.08 0.25
N LEU A 9 6.52 7.70 0.86
CA LEU A 9 7.25 7.09 1.97
C LEU A 9 6.35 6.82 3.17
N PHE A 10 5.48 7.75 3.48
CA PHE A 10 4.55 7.60 4.60
C PHE A 10 3.64 6.38 4.38
N ILE A 11 3.01 6.28 3.21
CA ILE A 11 2.08 5.19 2.95
C ILE A 11 2.78 3.82 2.86
N ILE A 12 3.93 3.76 2.20
CA ILE A 12 4.65 2.50 2.05
C ILE A 12 5.26 2.02 3.37
N SER A 13 5.64 2.94 4.26
CA SER A 13 6.12 2.58 5.60
C SER A 13 5.03 1.87 6.42
N ARG A 14 3.78 2.22 6.20
CA ARG A 14 2.65 1.61 6.89
C ARG A 14 2.16 0.34 6.23
N LEU A 15 2.04 0.33 4.92
CA LEU A 15 1.50 -0.81 4.17
C LEU A 15 2.55 -1.86 3.83
N ARG A 16 3.81 -1.57 4.04
CA ARG A 16 5.00 -2.41 3.77
C ARG A 16 5.34 -2.49 2.30
N CYS A 17 4.39 -2.82 1.45
CA CYS A 17 4.58 -2.82 0.01
C CYS A 17 3.30 -2.39 -0.71
N LEU A 18 3.49 -1.80 -1.87
CA LEU A 18 2.39 -1.43 -2.78
C LEU A 18 2.83 -1.69 -4.21
N THR A 19 1.85 -2.00 -5.04
CA THR A 19 2.08 -2.08 -6.49
C THR A 19 1.97 -0.69 -7.13
N GLU A 20 2.51 -0.55 -8.32
CA GLU A 20 2.37 0.68 -9.10
C GLU A 20 0.89 1.02 -9.33
N ASN A 21 0.05 0.01 -9.56
CA ASN A 21 -1.39 0.22 -9.74
C ASN A 21 -2.07 0.75 -8.48
N GLN A 22 -1.65 0.30 -7.30
CA GLN A 22 -2.16 0.82 -6.03
C GLN A 22 -1.73 2.27 -5.81
N PHE A 23 -0.49 2.62 -6.13
CA PHE A 23 -0.04 4.01 -6.12
C PHE A 23 -0.82 4.86 -7.11
N ASN A 24 -1.10 4.36 -8.30
CA ASN A 24 -1.91 5.06 -9.29
C ASN A 24 -3.32 5.34 -8.79
N LYS A 25 -3.93 4.43 -8.07
CA LYS A 25 -5.25 4.65 -7.46
C LYS A 25 -5.21 5.75 -6.42
N LEU A 26 -4.14 5.83 -5.62
CA LEU A 26 -4.00 6.84 -4.56
C LEU A 26 -3.68 8.23 -5.08
N TYR A 27 -2.77 8.33 -6.07
CA TYR A 27 -2.16 9.60 -6.46
C TYR A 27 -2.45 10.00 -7.90
N ASN A 28 -3.23 9.22 -8.61
CA ASN A 28 -3.50 9.47 -9.99
C ASN A 28 -4.98 9.62 -10.25
N TYR A 29 -5.39 10.84 -10.15
CA TYR A 29 -6.78 11.22 -10.27
C TYR A 29 -7.14 11.38 -11.72
N LYS A 30 -7.40 10.74 -12.61
CA LYS A 30 -8.04 10.99 -13.93
C LYS A 30 -7.22 11.78 -14.97
N ARG A 31 -6.02 12.31 -14.66
CA ARG A 31 -5.22 13.07 -15.63
C ARG A 31 -3.91 12.35 -15.96
N ASP A 32 -3.65 12.12 -17.23
CA ASP A 32 -2.44 11.44 -17.70
C ASP A 32 -1.15 12.14 -17.27
N SER A 33 -1.17 13.47 -17.15
CA SER A 33 -0.03 14.24 -16.66
C SER A 33 0.39 13.85 -15.24
N LYS A 34 -0.56 13.52 -14.36
CA LYS A 34 -0.27 13.08 -12.99
C LYS A 34 0.29 11.65 -12.95
N LYS A 35 -0.13 10.78 -13.87
CA LYS A 35 0.49 9.44 -14.03
C LYS A 35 1.96 9.54 -14.34
N LYS A 36 2.33 10.41 -15.27
CA LYS A 36 3.72 10.64 -15.64
C LYS A 36 4.53 11.17 -14.47
N THR A 37 3.98 12.09 -13.68
CA THR A 37 4.64 12.65 -12.49
C THR A 37 4.88 11.58 -11.43
N LEU A 38 3.88 10.76 -11.14
CA LEU A 38 4.02 9.66 -10.19
C LEU A 38 5.08 8.65 -10.66
N ARG A 39 5.04 8.24 -11.91
CA ARG A 39 6.00 7.29 -12.47
C ARG A 39 7.43 7.84 -12.43
N LYS A 40 7.63 9.11 -12.76
CA LYS A 40 8.92 9.78 -12.66
C LYS A 40 9.42 9.83 -11.20
N THR A 41 8.52 10.13 -10.28
CA THR A 41 8.86 10.19 -8.85
C THR A 41 9.27 8.81 -8.33
N LEU A 42 8.51 7.77 -8.63
CA LEU A 42 8.85 6.40 -8.23
C LEU A 42 10.20 5.96 -8.83
N ARG A 43 10.44 6.28 -10.10
CA ARG A 43 11.70 5.98 -10.77
C ARG A 43 12.88 6.69 -10.09
N ARG A 44 12.73 7.98 -9.78
CA ARG A 44 13.75 8.75 -9.09
C ARG A 44 14.05 8.18 -7.71
N MET A 45 13.02 7.82 -6.95
CA MET A 45 13.18 7.24 -5.62
C MET A 45 13.91 5.88 -5.70
N CYS A 46 13.67 5.09 -6.73
CA CYS A 46 14.43 3.87 -6.97
C CYS A 46 15.89 4.16 -7.36
N ASN A 47 16.13 5.14 -8.22
CA ASN A 47 17.48 5.53 -8.63
C ASN A 47 18.29 6.09 -7.46
N ASP A 48 17.63 6.75 -6.51
CA ASP A 48 18.25 7.29 -5.31
C ASP A 48 18.35 6.25 -4.17
N TYR A 49 18.06 4.98 -4.44
CA TYR A 49 18.10 3.87 -3.49
C TYR A 49 17.18 4.04 -2.27
N ILE A 50 16.13 4.83 -2.41
CA ILE A 50 15.09 5.01 -1.37
C ILE A 50 14.10 3.84 -1.43
N LEU A 51 13.69 3.47 -2.64
CA LEU A 51 12.80 2.34 -2.90
C LEU A 51 13.53 1.27 -3.71
N VAL A 52 13.03 0.05 -3.60
CA VAL A 52 13.37 -1.04 -4.52
C VAL A 52 12.10 -1.51 -5.21
N LYS A 53 12.23 -1.97 -6.46
CA LYS A 53 11.10 -2.47 -7.22
C LYS A 53 11.35 -3.87 -7.74
N PHE A 54 10.30 -4.66 -7.81
CA PHE A 54 10.31 -6.01 -8.37
C PHE A 54 9.16 -6.16 -9.35
N PRO A 55 9.32 -6.96 -10.42
CA PRO A 55 8.19 -7.33 -11.26
C PRO A 55 7.13 -8.05 -10.42
N CYS A 56 5.86 -7.69 -10.62
CA CYS A 56 4.74 -8.32 -9.94
C CYS A 56 3.73 -8.79 -10.97
N ASN A 57 3.53 -10.10 -11.06
CA ASN A 57 2.56 -10.71 -11.93
C ASN A 57 1.78 -11.76 -11.15
N ILE A 58 0.58 -11.40 -10.69
CA ILE A 58 -0.28 -12.24 -9.88
C ILE A 58 -1.60 -12.44 -10.62
N ASN A 59 -2.05 -13.69 -10.65
CA ASN A 59 -3.38 -14.06 -11.10
C ASN A 59 -3.92 -15.13 -10.13
N TYR A 60 -4.74 -14.69 -9.17
CA TYR A 60 -5.23 -15.56 -8.11
C TYR A 60 -6.72 -15.28 -7.86
N ARG A 61 -7.57 -16.23 -8.22
CA ARG A 61 -9.03 -16.18 -7.97
C ARG A 61 -9.67 -14.84 -8.33
N GLY A 62 -9.34 -14.31 -9.51
CA GLY A 62 -9.86 -13.02 -9.98
C GLY A 62 -9.06 -11.80 -9.52
N TYR A 63 -8.16 -11.95 -8.56
CA TYR A 63 -7.20 -10.89 -8.22
C TYR A 63 -6.05 -10.93 -9.22
N LYS A 64 -5.93 -9.87 -10.00
CA LYS A 64 -4.89 -9.76 -11.03
C LYS A 64 -4.03 -8.54 -10.80
N GLU A 65 -2.73 -8.73 -10.84
CA GLU A 65 -1.75 -7.65 -10.74
C GLU A 65 -0.65 -7.91 -11.76
N ASN A 66 -0.39 -6.95 -12.61
CA ASN A 66 0.71 -7.00 -13.57
C ASN A 66 1.36 -5.63 -13.64
N SER A 67 2.26 -5.37 -12.71
CA SER A 67 2.97 -4.10 -12.61
C SER A 67 4.24 -4.30 -11.78
N TYR A 68 4.84 -3.22 -11.31
CA TYR A 68 5.94 -3.28 -10.36
C TYR A 68 5.43 -3.24 -8.93
N LEU A 69 6.14 -3.92 -8.06
CA LEU A 69 5.95 -3.95 -6.62
C LEU A 69 7.08 -3.15 -5.97
N TYR A 70 6.74 -2.27 -5.04
CA TYR A 70 7.69 -1.38 -4.38
C TYR A 70 7.79 -1.67 -2.89
N TYR A 71 9.02 -1.65 -2.39
CA TYR A 71 9.35 -1.70 -0.96
C TYR A 71 10.29 -0.55 -0.64
N ILE A 72 10.38 -0.19 0.64
CA ILE A 72 11.47 0.67 1.11
C ILE A 72 12.77 -0.12 1.02
N ASN A 73 13.81 0.48 0.46
CA ASN A 73 15.13 -0.14 0.38
C ASN A 73 15.66 -0.39 1.80
N GLY A 74 16.21 -1.59 2.03
CA GLY A 74 16.65 -2.01 3.35
C GLY A 74 15.54 -2.55 4.24
N SER A 75 14.32 -2.67 3.73
CA SER A 75 13.24 -3.37 4.42
C SER A 75 13.66 -4.82 4.67
N CYS A 76 13.46 -5.29 5.90
CA CYS A 76 13.80 -6.66 6.25
C CYS A 76 12.77 -7.68 5.79
N GLU A 77 11.60 -7.23 5.36
CA GLU A 77 10.48 -8.07 5.00
C GLU A 77 10.16 -7.96 3.52
N TYR A 78 10.44 -9.02 2.78
CA TYR A 78 9.96 -9.20 1.42
C TYR A 78 8.98 -10.37 1.41
N TYR A 79 7.84 -10.18 0.76
CA TYR A 79 6.77 -11.16 0.75
C TYR A 79 6.77 -11.95 -0.55
N GLU A 80 6.47 -13.23 -0.47
CA GLU A 80 6.39 -14.14 -1.62
C GLU A 80 5.15 -15.03 -1.53
N GLY A 81 4.68 -15.52 -2.68
CA GLY A 81 3.58 -16.47 -2.74
C GLY A 81 2.30 -15.96 -2.10
N ASP A 82 1.69 -16.78 -1.27
CA ASP A 82 0.42 -16.46 -0.61
C ASP A 82 0.55 -15.28 0.35
N ASP A 83 1.68 -15.12 1.01
CA ASP A 83 1.92 -13.99 1.91
C ASP A 83 1.94 -12.67 1.15
N LEU A 84 2.52 -12.65 -0.05
CA LEU A 84 2.49 -11.46 -0.91
C LEU A 84 1.05 -11.14 -1.34
N ILE A 85 0.29 -12.13 -1.76
CA ILE A 85 -1.11 -11.94 -2.18
C ILE A 85 -1.93 -11.37 -1.03
N LYS A 86 -1.84 -11.96 0.15
CA LYS A 86 -2.54 -11.47 1.36
C LYS A 86 -2.13 -10.04 1.71
N THR A 87 -0.84 -9.74 1.62
CA THR A 87 -0.32 -8.41 1.93
C THR A 87 -0.86 -7.37 0.95
N LEU A 88 -0.89 -7.67 -0.34
CA LEU A 88 -1.41 -6.77 -1.36
C LEU A 88 -2.92 -6.57 -1.28
N ILE A 89 -3.66 -7.62 -0.95
CA ILE A 89 -5.11 -7.50 -0.71
C ILE A 89 -5.36 -6.59 0.49
N GLY A 90 -4.60 -6.74 1.57
CA GLY A 90 -4.68 -5.86 2.72
C GLY A 90 -4.32 -4.41 2.38
N SER A 91 -3.31 -4.20 1.57
CA SER A 91 -2.97 -2.86 1.06
C SER A 91 -4.11 -2.27 0.23
N ASP A 92 -4.81 -3.10 -0.54
CA ASP A 92 -5.96 -2.68 -1.33
C ASP A 92 -7.12 -2.20 -0.46
N VAL A 93 -7.37 -2.87 0.67
CA VAL A 93 -8.36 -2.42 1.66
C VAL A 93 -8.01 -1.03 2.17
N ALA A 94 -6.75 -0.81 2.56
CA ALA A 94 -6.28 0.50 3.04
C ALA A 94 -6.41 1.58 1.96
N VAL A 95 -6.08 1.26 0.71
CA VAL A 95 -6.24 2.18 -0.43
C VAL A 95 -7.71 2.57 -0.60
N ARG A 96 -8.62 1.63 -0.52
CA ARG A 96 -10.07 1.90 -0.63
C ARG A 96 -10.58 2.78 0.49
N LEU A 97 -10.14 2.56 1.72
CA LEU A 97 -10.49 3.41 2.86
C LEU A 97 -10.01 4.84 2.64
N LYS A 98 -8.80 5.01 2.16
CA LYS A 98 -8.23 6.34 1.89
C LYS A 98 -8.98 7.04 0.75
N LEU A 99 -9.35 6.32 -0.30
CA LEU A 99 -10.15 6.87 -1.41
C LEU A 99 -11.57 7.26 -0.97
N ALA A 100 -12.12 6.61 0.03
CA ALA A 100 -13.40 6.97 0.64
C ALA A 100 -13.29 8.13 1.63
N ASN A 101 -12.10 8.74 1.77
CA ASN A 101 -11.78 9.82 2.71
C ASN A 101 -11.90 9.41 4.18
N PHE A 102 -11.74 8.13 4.49
CA PHE A 102 -11.62 7.68 5.86
C PHE A 102 -10.19 7.88 6.35
N GLU A 103 -10.05 8.38 7.56
CA GLU A 103 -8.75 8.55 8.19
C GLU A 103 -8.31 7.27 8.87
N MET A 104 -7.18 6.70 8.45
CA MET A 104 -6.57 5.57 9.14
C MET A 104 -5.83 6.05 10.37
N VAL A 105 -6.24 5.56 11.54
CA VAL A 105 -5.63 5.90 12.83
C VAL A 105 -4.50 4.93 13.15
N ARG A 106 -4.74 3.64 12.98
CA ARG A 106 -3.77 2.58 13.26
C ARG A 106 -3.78 1.53 12.16
N PHE A 107 -2.61 1.00 11.88
CA PHE A 107 -2.43 -0.05 10.90
C PHE A 107 -1.37 -1.03 11.39
N TYR A 108 -1.75 -2.29 11.55
CA TYR A 108 -0.86 -3.33 11.99
C TYR A 108 -0.93 -4.54 11.07
N ARG A 109 0.21 -5.18 10.86
CA ARG A 109 0.32 -6.44 10.16
C ARG A 109 0.74 -7.54 11.12
N ASN A 110 0.23 -8.78 10.88
CA ASN A 110 0.60 -9.96 11.65
C ASN A 110 0.47 -9.75 13.15
N ILE A 111 -0.73 -9.38 13.57
CA ILE A 111 -1.02 -9.05 14.97
C ILE A 111 -1.80 -10.16 15.65
N ASN A 112 -1.47 -10.44 16.91
CA ASN A 112 -2.24 -11.32 17.77
C ASN A 112 -3.18 -10.49 18.64
N ILE A 113 -4.48 -10.80 18.59
CA ILE A 113 -5.48 -10.19 19.45
C ILE A 113 -6.20 -11.34 20.17
N GLY A 114 -6.00 -11.44 21.48
CA GLY A 114 -6.46 -12.58 22.24
C GLY A 114 -5.81 -13.87 21.76
N GLU A 115 -6.63 -14.87 21.36
CA GLU A 115 -6.16 -16.14 20.84
C GLU A 115 -6.07 -16.19 19.31
N HIS A 116 -6.41 -15.10 18.64
CA HIS A 116 -6.47 -15.03 17.19
C HIS A 116 -5.29 -14.27 16.59
N ASN A 117 -4.76 -14.80 15.49
CA ASN A 117 -3.72 -14.15 14.70
C ASN A 117 -4.38 -13.57 13.43
N TYR A 118 -4.22 -12.27 13.23
CA TYR A 118 -4.73 -11.56 12.08
C TYR A 118 -3.59 -11.08 11.18
N ASN A 119 -3.77 -11.21 9.87
CA ASN A 119 -2.83 -10.68 8.89
C ASN A 119 -2.84 -9.15 8.86
N LEU A 120 -3.98 -8.56 9.16
CA LEU A 120 -4.22 -7.14 9.04
C LEU A 120 -5.17 -6.67 10.13
N TYR A 121 -4.85 -5.53 10.74
CA TYR A 121 -5.73 -4.80 11.63
C TYR A 121 -5.67 -3.32 11.28
N ILE A 122 -6.83 -2.72 11.00
CA ILE A 122 -6.94 -1.29 10.68
C ILE A 122 -7.98 -0.66 11.60
N GLU A 123 -7.60 0.43 12.26
CA GLU A 123 -8.55 1.35 12.89
C GLU A 123 -8.69 2.59 12.02
N TYR A 124 -9.91 3.00 11.76
CA TYR A 124 -10.20 4.18 10.94
C TYR A 124 -11.37 4.97 11.50
N ILE A 125 -11.42 6.25 11.13
CA ILE A 125 -12.53 7.15 11.49
C ILE A 125 -13.42 7.28 10.28
N ASP A 126 -14.72 6.97 10.44
CA ASP A 126 -15.70 7.09 9.39
C ASP A 126 -16.23 8.54 9.24
N ASN A 127 -17.16 8.74 8.30
CA ASN A 127 -17.74 10.06 8.03
C ASN A 127 -18.59 10.63 9.17
N PHE A 128 -18.89 9.82 10.17
CA PHE A 128 -19.63 10.22 11.39
C PHE A 128 -18.71 10.43 12.59
N TYR A 129 -17.40 10.45 12.37
CA TYR A 129 -16.36 10.56 13.40
C TYR A 129 -16.39 9.40 14.42
N ILE A 130 -16.85 8.23 13.99
CA ILE A 130 -16.86 7.01 14.79
C ILE A 130 -15.62 6.19 14.45
N ILE A 131 -14.90 5.73 15.48
CA ILE A 131 -13.76 4.82 15.30
C ILE A 131 -14.29 3.42 14.99
N LYS A 132 -13.85 2.86 13.88
CA LYS A 132 -14.17 1.50 13.44
C LYS A 132 -12.90 0.71 13.22
N SER A 133 -13.00 -0.62 13.29
CA SER A 133 -11.86 -1.49 13.05
C SER A 133 -12.20 -2.60 12.06
N ILE A 134 -11.19 -3.02 11.30
CA ILE A 134 -11.23 -4.16 10.39
C ILE A 134 -10.13 -5.13 10.80
N CYS A 135 -10.51 -6.40 10.99
CA CYS A 135 -9.57 -7.51 11.22
C CYS A 135 -9.68 -8.50 10.06
N TRP A 136 -8.54 -8.94 9.57
CA TRP A 136 -8.52 -9.88 8.44
C TRP A 136 -7.44 -10.94 8.54
#